data_f67be0e1b627ce4f2e99b0576984fd4d
#
_entry.id   f67be0e1b627ce4f2e99b0576984fd4d
#
_cell.length_a   1.000
_cell.length_b   1.000
_cell.length_c   1.000
_cell.angle_alpha   90.00
_cell.angle_beta   90.00
_cell.angle_gamma   90.00
#
_symmetry.space_group_name_H-M   'P 1'
#
loop_
_entity.id
_entity.type
_entity.pdbx_description
1 polymer ?
#
loop_
_entity_poly.entity_id
_entity_poly.type
_entity_poly.pdbx_seq_one_letter_code
_entity_poly.pdbx_strand_id
1 'polypeptide(L)'
;LAKVLPAEDALQYMKDAATKSYMKKGQAIVDANHKAIDAGATAFRKFEVPADWATAEDAAPVELSEETKSAIAQQVKNLLEPIDRMDGDSLPVSAFVGCADGQFELGASAYEKRGVAVVVPHWDETKCIQCNQCAYVCPHATIRPFAMTEDEAAAAPEATRTLDAMGPKAKGMKFTMAVSPLDCMGCTNCVKVCPKGALEMVPTEQEMDQQPVWDYMVENVSEKKELIAANVKGSQFKQPYLEFSGSCAGCAETAYARLVTQVAGDRMFISNATGCSSIWGNPAATAPYCKDKDGHGPAWNNSLFEDNAEHGLGMAVGYEAVQHKLIAATQDIIAADGPSDELKAAGQAWIDSVNDAEASKTAAAAYVAELEKCGCDASKAILADKAYLTKKSFWIFGGDGWAYDIGFGGLDHVLASGHNVNVFVFDTEVYSNTGGQASKASNLGQVAQFAAAGKVTKKKSLAEIAMSYGYVYVAQVAMGANPAQTLKAIHEAEAYDGPSLIIGYSPCEMHSIKKGGMQNCQAEMKKAVECGYWNLFRFNPEAAAGKKFSLDSKEPAGGYQEFLMNEARYASLTRSFPERAEELFKENEQAAMDRYQHLLKLKTVYNEA
;
A
#
# COMPACT_ATOMS: atom_id res chain seq x y z
N LEU A 1 3.84 -43.40 1.72
CA LEU A 1 3.02 -42.87 2.80
C LEU A 1 1.54 -43.29 2.68
N ALA A 2 0.90 -43.07 1.54
CA ALA A 2 -0.53 -43.37 1.36
C ALA A 2 -0.86 -44.87 1.22
N LYS A 3 0.13 -45.72 0.96
CA LYS A 3 0.00 -47.18 0.77
C LYS A 3 -1.06 -47.60 -0.26
N VAL A 4 -1.26 -46.80 -1.29
CA VAL A 4 -2.21 -47.09 -2.39
C VAL A 4 -1.60 -48.14 -3.35
N LEU A 5 -0.28 -48.09 -3.54
CA LEU A 5 0.51 -49.02 -4.33
C LEU A 5 1.75 -49.43 -3.52
N PRO A 6 2.38 -50.58 -3.85
CA PRO A 6 3.74 -50.89 -3.37
C PRO A 6 4.69 -49.72 -3.69
N ALA A 7 5.56 -49.35 -2.74
CA ALA A 7 6.39 -48.14 -2.88
C ALA A 7 7.34 -48.23 -4.08
N GLU A 8 7.89 -49.40 -4.36
CA GLU A 8 8.82 -49.65 -5.48
C GLU A 8 8.10 -49.45 -6.83
N ASP A 9 6.87 -49.95 -6.97
CA ASP A 9 6.07 -49.80 -8.18
C ASP A 9 5.69 -48.32 -8.38
N ALA A 10 5.29 -47.64 -7.30
CA ALA A 10 4.93 -46.23 -7.37
C ALA A 10 6.13 -45.36 -7.81
N LEU A 11 7.32 -45.60 -7.28
CA LEU A 11 8.55 -44.90 -7.67
C LEU A 11 8.90 -45.18 -9.15
N GLN A 12 8.76 -46.41 -9.60
CA GLN A 12 9.02 -46.76 -11.00
C GLN A 12 8.05 -46.06 -11.94
N TYR A 13 6.74 -46.08 -11.64
CA TYR A 13 5.73 -45.35 -12.44
C TYR A 13 5.98 -43.85 -12.47
N MET A 14 6.40 -43.26 -11.38
CA MET A 14 6.76 -41.83 -11.35
C MET A 14 7.97 -41.52 -12.24
N LYS A 15 9.01 -42.39 -12.21
CA LYS A 15 10.19 -42.24 -13.07
C LYS A 15 9.84 -42.42 -14.55
N ASP A 16 9.02 -43.40 -14.88
CA ASP A 16 8.57 -43.63 -16.26
C ASP A 16 7.77 -42.44 -16.79
N ALA A 17 6.89 -41.90 -15.97
CA ALA A 17 6.12 -40.68 -16.33
C ALA A 17 7.05 -39.48 -16.50
N ALA A 18 8.02 -39.26 -15.61
CA ALA A 18 9.02 -38.20 -15.73
C ALA A 18 9.87 -38.37 -17.00
N THR A 19 10.31 -39.59 -17.31
CA THR A 19 11.06 -39.91 -18.54
C THR A 19 10.22 -39.55 -19.77
N LYS A 20 8.97 -39.98 -19.82
CA LYS A 20 8.06 -39.69 -20.93
C LYS A 20 7.85 -38.19 -21.12
N SER A 21 7.72 -37.46 -20.04
CA SER A 21 7.42 -36.02 -20.07
C SER A 21 8.63 -35.15 -20.42
N TYR A 22 9.83 -35.55 -19.95
CA TYR A 22 11.02 -34.68 -20.01
C TYR A 22 12.11 -35.16 -20.97
N MET A 23 12.01 -36.34 -21.58
CA MET A 23 13.05 -36.87 -22.49
C MET A 23 13.36 -35.89 -23.64
N LYS A 24 12.38 -35.18 -24.16
CA LYS A 24 12.58 -34.18 -25.21
C LYS A 24 13.44 -32.99 -24.76
N LYS A 25 13.60 -32.79 -23.45
CA LYS A 25 14.42 -31.71 -22.86
C LYS A 25 15.85 -32.17 -22.53
N GLY A 26 16.16 -33.45 -22.81
CA GLY A 26 17.48 -34.05 -22.62
C GLY A 26 17.60 -34.91 -21.37
N GLN A 27 18.55 -35.88 -21.43
CA GLN A 27 18.76 -36.90 -20.39
C GLN A 27 19.07 -36.28 -19.02
N ALA A 28 19.85 -35.21 -18.96
CA ALA A 28 20.20 -34.53 -17.70
C ALA A 28 18.96 -34.03 -16.92
N ILE A 29 17.90 -33.61 -17.61
CA ILE A 29 16.65 -33.20 -16.98
C ILE A 29 15.88 -34.42 -16.46
N VAL A 30 15.88 -35.52 -17.20
CA VAL A 30 15.28 -36.78 -16.76
C VAL A 30 15.98 -37.29 -15.50
N ASP A 31 17.31 -37.30 -15.48
CA ASP A 31 18.10 -37.76 -14.34
C ASP A 31 17.89 -36.91 -13.09
N ALA A 32 17.77 -35.58 -13.26
CA ALA A 32 17.44 -34.66 -12.16
C ALA A 32 16.06 -34.97 -11.56
N ASN A 33 15.06 -35.25 -12.40
CA ASN A 33 13.71 -35.62 -11.94
C ASN A 33 13.73 -37.01 -11.25
N HIS A 34 14.44 -37.99 -11.79
CA HIS A 34 14.58 -39.30 -11.15
C HIS A 34 15.23 -39.17 -9.77
N LYS A 35 16.31 -38.40 -9.65
CA LYS A 35 16.96 -38.11 -8.38
C LYS A 35 16.03 -37.48 -7.36
N ALA A 36 15.19 -36.53 -7.79
CA ALA A 36 14.18 -35.91 -6.92
C ALA A 36 13.11 -36.91 -6.46
N ILE A 37 12.65 -37.80 -7.37
CA ILE A 37 11.71 -38.89 -7.04
C ILE A 37 12.31 -39.85 -6.00
N ASP A 38 13.57 -40.28 -6.19
CA ASP A 38 14.27 -41.14 -5.23
C ASP A 38 14.45 -40.45 -3.87
N ALA A 39 14.84 -39.19 -3.88
CA ALA A 39 14.96 -38.39 -2.65
C ALA A 39 13.62 -38.25 -1.91
N GLY A 40 12.50 -38.09 -2.62
CA GLY A 40 11.16 -38.03 -2.05
C GLY A 40 10.78 -39.32 -1.29
N ALA A 41 11.36 -40.47 -1.65
CA ALA A 41 11.12 -41.72 -0.94
C ALA A 41 11.89 -41.86 0.37
N THR A 42 12.99 -41.13 0.55
CA THR A 42 13.93 -41.33 1.66
C THR A 42 14.21 -40.07 2.49
N ALA A 43 14.00 -38.91 1.93
CA ALA A 43 14.34 -37.64 2.58
C ALA A 43 13.28 -37.12 3.57
N PHE A 44 12.13 -37.77 3.68
CA PHE A 44 11.13 -37.38 4.68
C PHE A 44 11.64 -37.70 6.10
N ARG A 45 11.27 -36.83 7.05
CA ARG A 45 11.58 -37.05 8.46
C ARG A 45 10.29 -37.41 9.20
N LYS A 46 10.38 -38.44 10.05
CA LYS A 46 9.31 -38.74 11.00
C LYS A 46 9.39 -37.73 12.14
N PHE A 47 8.32 -37.03 12.36
CA PHE A 47 8.15 -36.16 13.52
C PHE A 47 7.30 -36.90 14.57
N GLU A 48 7.80 -36.98 15.80
CA GLU A 48 7.03 -37.52 16.91
C GLU A 48 6.20 -36.39 17.48
N VAL A 49 4.87 -36.47 17.31
CA VAL A 49 3.93 -35.52 17.87
C VAL A 49 4.00 -35.57 19.39
N PRO A 50 4.30 -34.47 20.09
CA PRO A 50 4.28 -34.44 21.55
C PRO A 50 2.94 -34.95 22.11
N ALA A 51 2.99 -35.76 23.15
CA ALA A 51 1.78 -36.40 23.71
C ALA A 51 0.79 -35.35 24.31
N ASP A 52 1.33 -34.24 24.77
CA ASP A 52 0.56 -33.11 25.31
C ASP A 52 -0.28 -32.37 24.25
N TRP A 53 0.04 -32.50 22.97
CA TRP A 53 -0.82 -31.96 21.90
C TRP A 53 -2.19 -32.65 21.83
N ALA A 54 -2.29 -33.90 22.28
CA ALA A 54 -3.56 -34.63 22.32
C ALA A 54 -4.51 -34.12 23.42
N THR A 55 -3.96 -33.42 24.40
CA THR A 55 -4.69 -32.87 25.55
C THR A 55 -4.54 -31.36 25.66
N ALA A 56 -3.97 -30.72 24.64
CA ALA A 56 -3.89 -29.26 24.57
C ALA A 56 -5.33 -28.69 24.56
N GLU A 57 -5.59 -27.83 25.51
CA GLU A 57 -6.81 -27.03 25.52
C GLU A 57 -6.57 -25.78 24.68
N ASP A 58 -7.61 -25.33 23.97
CA ASP A 58 -7.56 -24.04 23.29
C ASP A 58 -7.25 -22.94 24.33
N ALA A 59 -6.44 -21.98 23.95
CA ALA A 59 -6.22 -20.80 24.77
C ALA A 59 -7.61 -20.22 25.13
N ALA A 60 -7.82 -19.92 26.40
CA ALA A 60 -9.07 -19.31 26.82
C ALA A 60 -9.33 -18.08 25.95
N PRO A 61 -10.55 -17.91 25.40
CA PRO A 61 -10.88 -16.71 24.64
C PRO A 61 -10.47 -15.49 25.46
N VAL A 62 -9.74 -14.56 24.83
CA VAL A 62 -9.40 -13.30 25.48
C VAL A 62 -10.72 -12.64 25.84
N GLU A 63 -11.08 -12.59 27.14
CA GLU A 63 -12.22 -11.81 27.57
C GLU A 63 -11.92 -10.34 27.29
N LEU A 64 -12.63 -9.81 26.29
CA LEU A 64 -12.57 -8.39 26.01
C LEU A 64 -13.11 -7.64 27.24
N SER A 65 -12.36 -6.69 27.76
CA SER A 65 -12.81 -5.84 28.86
C SER A 65 -14.10 -5.10 28.49
N GLU A 66 -14.87 -4.64 29.47
CA GLU A 66 -16.11 -3.85 29.22
C GLU A 66 -15.83 -2.62 28.32
N GLU A 67 -14.62 -2.08 28.36
CA GLU A 67 -14.15 -0.96 27.53
C GLU A 67 -13.90 -1.35 26.06
N THR A 68 -13.66 -2.62 25.76
CA THR A 68 -13.43 -3.16 24.41
C THR A 68 -14.72 -3.59 23.71
N LYS A 69 -15.91 -3.26 24.20
CA LYS A 69 -17.20 -3.52 23.53
C LYS A 69 -17.45 -2.59 22.32
N SER A 70 -16.39 -2.19 21.62
CA SER A 70 -16.51 -1.47 20.36
C SER A 70 -17.17 -2.35 19.28
N ALA A 71 -17.79 -1.73 18.29
CA ALA A 71 -18.39 -2.45 17.16
C ALA A 71 -17.39 -3.40 16.48
N ILE A 72 -16.12 -2.96 16.37
CA ILE A 72 -15.03 -3.76 15.80
C ILE A 72 -14.72 -5.00 16.65
N ALA A 73 -14.66 -4.89 17.97
CA ALA A 73 -14.41 -6.02 18.86
C ALA A 73 -15.53 -7.06 18.78
N GLN A 74 -16.78 -6.61 18.65
CA GLN A 74 -17.92 -7.49 18.44
C GLN A 74 -17.87 -8.19 17.08
N GLN A 75 -17.51 -7.47 16.01
CA GLN A 75 -17.33 -8.06 14.68
C GLN A 75 -16.22 -9.11 14.69
N VAL A 76 -15.08 -8.83 15.30
CA VAL A 76 -13.95 -9.76 15.43
C VAL A 76 -14.41 -11.02 16.15
N LYS A 77 -15.00 -10.90 17.33
CA LYS A 77 -15.43 -12.04 18.15
C LYS A 77 -16.53 -12.87 17.48
N ASN A 78 -17.52 -12.20 16.87
CA ASN A 78 -18.71 -12.86 16.37
C ASN A 78 -18.60 -13.38 14.94
N LEU A 79 -17.70 -12.82 14.13
CA LEU A 79 -17.51 -13.20 12.72
C LEU A 79 -16.09 -13.66 12.43
N LEU A 80 -15.06 -12.84 12.74
CA LEU A 80 -13.69 -13.10 12.32
C LEU A 80 -13.12 -14.35 13.01
N GLU A 81 -13.18 -14.43 14.34
CA GLU A 81 -12.63 -15.58 15.08
C GLU A 81 -13.25 -16.94 14.70
N PRO A 82 -14.58 -17.09 14.53
CA PRO A 82 -15.14 -18.34 14.03
C PRO A 82 -14.68 -18.69 12.62
N ILE A 83 -14.58 -17.70 11.73
CA ILE A 83 -14.12 -17.92 10.35
C ILE A 83 -12.65 -18.34 10.35
N ASP A 84 -11.79 -17.70 11.12
CA ASP A 84 -10.36 -18.03 11.22
C ASP A 84 -10.12 -19.41 11.82
N ARG A 85 -11.00 -19.85 12.73
CA ARG A 85 -10.98 -21.23 13.25
C ARG A 85 -11.58 -22.27 12.30
N MET A 86 -11.92 -21.88 11.06
CA MET A 86 -12.58 -22.75 10.07
C MET A 86 -13.95 -23.27 10.49
N ASP A 87 -14.63 -22.56 11.38
CA ASP A 87 -15.97 -22.87 11.91
C ASP A 87 -17.05 -21.88 11.41
N GLY A 88 -16.76 -21.19 10.31
CA GLY A 88 -17.69 -20.22 9.70
C GLY A 88 -19.05 -20.81 9.31
N ASP A 89 -19.11 -22.10 8.98
CA ASP A 89 -20.37 -22.80 8.64
C ASP A 89 -21.32 -22.95 9.86
N SER A 90 -20.84 -22.79 11.07
CA SER A 90 -21.66 -22.77 12.29
C SER A 90 -22.41 -21.44 12.47
N LEU A 91 -22.00 -20.39 11.77
CA LEU A 91 -22.61 -19.06 11.89
C LEU A 91 -23.99 -19.02 11.21
N PRO A 92 -25.05 -18.61 11.94
CA PRO A 92 -26.36 -18.41 11.34
C PRO A 92 -26.34 -17.17 10.42
N VAL A 93 -27.22 -17.13 9.42
CA VAL A 93 -27.38 -15.97 8.52
C VAL A 93 -27.61 -14.66 9.31
N SER A 94 -28.28 -14.74 10.46
CA SER A 94 -28.53 -13.60 11.35
C SER A 94 -27.25 -12.98 11.96
N ALA A 95 -26.12 -13.70 11.98
CA ALA A 95 -24.84 -13.15 12.42
C ALA A 95 -24.34 -12.01 11.50
N PHE A 96 -24.80 -11.99 10.23
CA PHE A 96 -24.41 -11.02 9.22
C PHE A 96 -25.37 -9.82 9.06
N VAL A 97 -26.41 -9.73 9.90
CA VAL A 97 -27.40 -8.63 9.82
C VAL A 97 -26.74 -7.25 10.01
N GLY A 98 -25.73 -7.16 10.88
CA GLY A 98 -24.99 -5.91 11.12
C GLY A 98 -24.11 -5.44 9.96
N CYS A 99 -23.87 -6.28 8.97
CA CYS A 99 -23.10 -5.98 7.76
C CYS A 99 -23.85 -6.37 6.48
N ALA A 100 -25.19 -6.38 6.53
CA ALA A 100 -26.06 -6.79 5.41
C ALA A 100 -25.94 -5.86 4.18
N ASP A 101 -25.49 -4.64 4.38
CA ASP A 101 -25.18 -3.64 3.34
C ASP A 101 -23.74 -3.74 2.81
N GLY A 102 -22.94 -4.72 3.27
CA GLY A 102 -21.54 -4.91 2.91
C GLY A 102 -20.56 -4.01 3.66
N GLN A 103 -20.99 -3.27 4.68
CA GLN A 103 -20.11 -2.47 5.52
C GLN A 103 -19.48 -3.32 6.62
N PHE A 104 -18.15 -3.21 6.77
CA PHE A 104 -17.38 -3.83 7.84
C PHE A 104 -16.59 -2.77 8.60
N GLU A 105 -16.35 -2.99 9.89
CA GLU A 105 -15.56 -2.08 10.70
C GLU A 105 -14.11 -2.04 10.23
N LEU A 106 -13.55 -0.83 10.17
CA LEU A 106 -12.15 -0.62 9.81
C LEU A 106 -11.21 -1.04 10.95
N GLY A 107 -10.05 -1.62 10.58
CA GLY A 107 -8.97 -1.96 11.51
C GLY A 107 -9.04 -3.38 12.10
N ALA A 108 -9.92 -4.24 11.58
CA ALA A 108 -10.04 -5.63 12.08
C ALA A 108 -8.74 -6.44 11.92
N SER A 109 -7.88 -6.12 10.95
CA SER A 109 -6.58 -6.78 10.76
C SER A 109 -5.65 -6.66 11.97
N ALA A 110 -5.82 -5.64 12.82
CA ALA A 110 -5.03 -5.48 14.04
C ALA A 110 -5.28 -6.60 15.07
N TYR A 111 -6.42 -7.29 14.98
CA TYR A 111 -6.81 -8.39 15.88
C TYR A 111 -6.37 -9.77 15.40
N GLU A 112 -5.94 -9.92 14.15
CA GLU A 112 -5.53 -11.22 13.61
C GLU A 112 -4.26 -11.75 14.26
N LYS A 113 -3.26 -10.90 14.55
CA LYS A 113 -1.99 -11.28 15.21
C LYS A 113 -1.41 -12.58 14.64
N ARG A 114 -1.26 -12.64 13.32
CA ARG A 114 -0.96 -13.87 12.55
C ARG A 114 0.31 -14.60 12.96
N GLY A 115 1.33 -13.89 13.47
CA GLY A 115 2.58 -14.47 13.96
C GLY A 115 3.37 -15.27 12.90
N VAL A 116 3.25 -14.90 11.62
CA VAL A 116 3.81 -15.71 10.51
C VAL A 116 5.31 -15.54 10.32
N ALA A 117 5.91 -14.48 10.86
CA ALA A 117 7.34 -14.25 10.72
C ALA A 117 8.16 -15.18 11.61
N VAL A 118 9.10 -15.92 11.00
CA VAL A 118 10.08 -16.73 11.74
C VAL A 118 11.16 -15.87 12.37
N VAL A 119 11.42 -14.70 11.73
CA VAL A 119 12.39 -13.71 12.19
C VAL A 119 11.78 -12.31 12.07
N VAL A 120 12.07 -11.45 13.05
CA VAL A 120 11.58 -10.06 13.11
C VAL A 120 12.74 -9.10 13.35
N PRO A 121 12.61 -7.80 13.03
CA PRO A 121 13.68 -6.85 13.25
C PRO A 121 13.85 -6.52 14.74
N HIS A 122 15.03 -6.80 15.27
CA HIS A 122 15.54 -6.25 16.53
C HIS A 122 16.07 -4.84 16.28
N TRP A 123 15.70 -3.87 17.12
CA TRP A 123 16.17 -2.50 17.02
C TRP A 123 17.24 -2.20 18.08
N ASP A 124 18.45 -1.85 17.59
CA ASP A 124 19.56 -1.36 18.39
C ASP A 124 19.51 0.18 18.44
N GLU A 125 19.02 0.71 19.54
CA GLU A 125 18.86 2.15 19.77
C GLU A 125 20.20 2.90 19.71
N THR A 126 21.29 2.26 20.09
CA THR A 126 22.62 2.90 20.16
C THR A 126 23.17 3.29 18.78
N LYS A 127 22.72 2.61 17.72
CA LYS A 127 23.12 2.87 16.33
C LYS A 127 22.12 3.76 15.57
N CYS A 128 20.93 3.97 16.13
CA CYS A 128 19.83 4.61 15.42
C CYS A 128 20.04 6.12 15.27
N ILE A 129 19.90 6.63 14.06
CA ILE A 129 19.96 8.06 13.73
C ILE A 129 18.58 8.70 13.53
N GLN A 130 17.49 8.01 13.87
CA GLN A 130 16.11 8.49 13.78
C GLN A 130 15.71 9.03 12.40
N CYS A 131 16.20 8.40 11.33
CA CYS A 131 15.87 8.82 9.96
C CYS A 131 14.50 8.32 9.49
N ASN A 132 13.90 7.37 10.18
CA ASN A 132 12.61 6.73 9.93
C ASN A 132 12.46 6.03 8.55
N GLN A 133 13.57 5.75 7.85
CA GLN A 133 13.52 5.04 6.57
C GLN A 133 12.96 3.62 6.70
N CYS A 134 13.20 2.95 7.83
CA CYS A 134 12.66 1.62 8.11
C CYS A 134 11.11 1.63 8.17
N ALA A 135 10.53 2.61 8.84
CA ALA A 135 9.08 2.80 8.86
C ALA A 135 8.55 3.21 7.47
N TYR A 136 9.26 4.09 6.78
CA TYR A 136 8.89 4.57 5.45
C TYR A 136 8.71 3.45 4.42
N VAL A 137 9.55 2.41 4.43
CA VAL A 137 9.48 1.31 3.47
C VAL A 137 8.65 0.11 3.93
N CYS A 138 8.16 0.12 5.20
CA CYS A 138 7.41 -1.02 5.72
C CYS A 138 6.04 -1.16 5.04
N PRO A 139 5.78 -2.26 4.29
CA PRO A 139 4.51 -2.43 3.59
C PRO A 139 3.34 -2.74 4.53
N HIS A 140 3.62 -3.21 5.75
CA HIS A 140 2.61 -3.67 6.71
C HIS A 140 2.44 -2.73 7.91
N ALA A 141 3.17 -1.60 7.95
CA ALA A 141 3.15 -0.63 9.05
C ALA A 141 3.47 -1.21 10.44
N THR A 142 4.27 -2.27 10.50
CA THR A 142 4.61 -3.01 11.73
C THR A 142 5.85 -2.49 12.45
N ILE A 143 6.51 -1.49 11.90
CA ILE A 143 7.63 -0.77 12.51
C ILE A 143 7.36 0.73 12.42
N ARG A 144 7.25 1.42 13.56
CA ARG A 144 6.86 2.84 13.63
C ARG A 144 7.70 3.61 14.64
N PRO A 145 8.08 4.88 14.32
CA PRO A 145 8.68 5.77 15.29
C PRO A 145 7.62 6.39 16.20
N PHE A 146 7.91 6.44 17.48
CA PHE A 146 7.12 7.19 18.44
C PHE A 146 8.01 8.19 19.20
N ALA A 147 7.46 9.37 19.45
CA ALA A 147 8.05 10.36 20.33
C ALA A 147 7.16 10.51 21.57
N MET A 148 7.72 10.30 22.74
CA MET A 148 7.01 10.26 24.01
C MET A 148 7.37 11.47 24.87
N THR A 149 6.39 12.02 25.58
CA THR A 149 6.67 12.91 26.71
C THR A 149 7.36 12.14 27.84
N GLU A 150 7.86 12.84 28.87
CA GLU A 150 8.46 12.18 30.04
C GLU A 150 7.44 11.27 30.75
N ASP A 151 6.19 11.71 30.87
CA ASP A 151 5.11 10.93 31.51
C ASP A 151 4.75 9.68 30.69
N GLU A 152 4.59 9.81 29.35
CA GLU A 152 4.35 8.67 28.46
C GLU A 152 5.50 7.66 28.51
N ALA A 153 6.74 8.13 28.59
CA ALA A 153 7.92 7.27 28.68
C ALA A 153 8.05 6.59 30.05
N ALA A 154 7.65 7.27 31.13
CA ALA A 154 7.67 6.69 32.47
C ALA A 154 6.61 5.62 32.70
N ALA A 155 5.48 5.69 31.96
CA ALA A 155 4.39 4.71 32.02
C ALA A 155 4.58 3.55 31.04
N ALA A 156 5.59 3.61 30.15
CA ALA A 156 5.83 2.58 29.14
C ALA A 156 6.34 1.26 29.77
N PRO A 157 6.06 0.10 29.15
CA PRO A 157 6.56 -1.21 29.60
C PRO A 157 8.08 -1.20 29.79
N GLU A 158 8.59 -1.99 30.76
CA GLU A 158 10.02 -2.07 31.11
C GLU A 158 10.91 -2.46 29.90
N ALA A 159 10.41 -3.28 28.98
CA ALA A 159 11.11 -3.69 27.77
C ALA A 159 11.27 -2.58 26.72
N THR A 160 10.75 -1.36 26.98
CA THR A 160 10.79 -0.25 26.03
C THR A 160 12.21 0.29 25.88
N ARG A 161 12.81 0.12 24.69
CA ARG A 161 14.11 0.71 24.33
C ARG A 161 13.88 2.17 23.92
N THR A 162 14.65 3.10 24.45
CA THR A 162 14.49 4.54 24.18
C THR A 162 15.82 5.26 24.02
N LEU A 163 15.78 6.39 23.30
CA LEU A 163 16.85 7.38 23.26
C LEU A 163 16.24 8.78 23.21
N ASP A 164 17.06 9.81 23.42
CA ASP A 164 16.57 11.18 23.33
C ASP A 164 16.15 11.51 21.90
N ALA A 165 14.98 12.11 21.75
CA ALA A 165 14.45 12.46 20.44
C ALA A 165 15.26 13.59 19.79
N MET A 166 15.66 13.42 18.52
CA MET A 166 16.51 14.36 17.78
C MET A 166 15.69 15.39 17.02
N GLY A 167 16.00 16.65 17.24
CA GLY A 167 15.45 17.80 16.52
C GLY A 167 14.92 18.88 17.46
N PRO A 168 14.86 20.14 17.01
CA PRO A 168 14.48 21.25 17.87
C PRO A 168 13.04 21.16 18.39
N LYS A 169 12.13 20.59 17.62
CA LYS A 169 10.73 20.38 17.99
C LYS A 169 10.51 19.16 18.91
N ALA A 170 11.51 18.27 19.02
CA ALA A 170 11.44 17.04 19.82
C ALA A 170 12.22 17.16 21.15
N LYS A 171 12.64 18.39 21.51
CA LYS A 171 13.45 18.63 22.72
C LYS A 171 12.67 18.20 23.96
N GLY A 172 13.29 17.36 24.81
CA GLY A 172 12.69 16.83 26.03
C GLY A 172 11.80 15.60 25.82
N MET A 173 11.69 15.11 24.60
CA MET A 173 10.96 13.87 24.32
C MET A 173 11.91 12.67 24.26
N LYS A 174 11.37 11.48 24.53
CA LYS A 174 12.02 10.19 24.27
C LYS A 174 11.54 9.62 22.93
N PHE A 175 12.45 9.00 22.20
CA PHE A 175 12.17 8.34 20.93
C PHE A 175 12.28 6.84 21.09
N THR A 176 11.36 6.10 20.47
CA THR A 176 11.45 4.66 20.28
C THR A 176 11.09 4.27 18.83
N MET A 177 11.64 3.17 18.35
CA MET A 177 11.21 2.51 17.12
C MET A 177 10.51 1.22 17.51
N ALA A 178 9.20 1.29 17.67
CA ALA A 178 8.40 0.13 18.06
C ALA A 178 8.18 -0.83 16.89
N VAL A 179 8.23 -2.12 17.18
CA VAL A 179 7.96 -3.20 16.24
C VAL A 179 6.85 -4.08 16.79
N SER A 180 5.87 -4.46 15.96
CA SER A 180 4.90 -5.51 16.29
C SER A 180 5.42 -6.87 15.80
N PRO A 181 5.90 -7.77 16.66
CA PRO A 181 6.39 -9.09 16.24
C PRO A 181 5.29 -9.96 15.63
N LEU A 182 4.08 -9.88 16.15
CA LEU A 182 2.95 -10.71 15.71
C LEU A 182 2.34 -10.27 14.38
N ASP A 183 2.51 -9.01 14.00
CA ASP A 183 2.00 -8.46 12.73
C ASP A 183 3.09 -8.37 11.65
N CYS A 184 4.37 -8.53 12.02
CA CYS A 184 5.50 -8.50 11.09
C CYS A 184 5.47 -9.69 10.14
N MET A 185 5.78 -9.45 8.85
CA MET A 185 5.85 -10.48 7.81
C MET A 185 7.29 -10.98 7.54
N GLY A 186 8.30 -10.50 8.30
CA GLY A 186 9.69 -10.95 8.18
C GLY A 186 10.39 -10.59 6.86
N CYS A 187 9.88 -9.63 6.09
CA CYS A 187 10.36 -9.31 4.73
C CYS A 187 11.75 -8.65 4.66
N THR A 188 12.33 -8.24 5.76
CA THR A 188 13.67 -7.62 5.91
C THR A 188 13.89 -6.26 5.23
N ASN A 189 12.91 -5.67 4.55
CA ASN A 189 13.07 -4.38 3.86
C ASN A 189 13.58 -3.26 4.81
N CYS A 190 13.09 -3.20 6.04
CA CYS A 190 13.51 -2.23 7.04
C CYS A 190 15.00 -2.34 7.41
N VAL A 191 15.53 -3.56 7.49
CA VAL A 191 16.95 -3.85 7.74
C VAL A 191 17.80 -3.41 6.55
N LYS A 192 17.38 -3.74 5.33
CA LYS A 192 18.13 -3.44 4.09
C LYS A 192 18.26 -1.94 3.81
N VAL A 193 17.30 -1.12 4.20
CA VAL A 193 17.37 0.33 3.99
C VAL A 193 18.05 1.08 5.16
N CYS A 194 18.35 0.41 6.27
CA CYS A 194 18.95 1.05 7.42
C CYS A 194 20.41 1.46 7.16
N PRO A 195 20.74 2.77 7.06
CA PRO A 195 22.09 3.20 6.68
C PRO A 195 23.14 3.00 7.77
N LYS A 196 22.70 2.68 9.00
CA LYS A 196 23.58 2.51 10.17
C LYS A 196 23.57 1.08 10.72
N GLY A 197 22.81 0.16 10.11
CA GLY A 197 22.68 -1.19 10.62
C GLY A 197 22.12 -1.24 12.05
N ALA A 198 21.20 -0.33 12.36
CA ALA A 198 20.49 -0.28 13.64
C ALA A 198 19.36 -1.31 13.74
N LEU A 199 19.20 -2.16 12.73
CA LEU A 199 18.20 -3.21 12.69
C LEU A 199 18.88 -4.50 12.21
N GLU A 200 18.59 -5.60 12.89
CA GLU A 200 18.96 -6.95 12.44
C GLU A 200 17.79 -7.91 12.62
N MET A 201 17.72 -8.98 11.80
CA MET A 201 16.68 -9.98 11.94
C MET A 201 17.07 -11.01 12.98
N VAL A 202 16.22 -11.20 13.97
CA VAL A 202 16.39 -12.19 15.03
C VAL A 202 15.17 -13.12 15.09
N PRO A 203 15.29 -14.33 15.66
CA PRO A 203 14.14 -15.21 15.90
C PRO A 203 13.00 -14.47 16.62
N THR A 204 11.78 -14.67 16.16
CA THR A 204 10.59 -13.94 16.67
C THR A 204 10.42 -14.08 18.18
N GLU A 205 10.73 -15.27 18.72
CA GLU A 205 10.65 -15.58 20.15
C GLU A 205 11.53 -14.66 21.03
N GLN A 206 12.58 -14.08 20.46
CA GLN A 206 13.50 -13.16 21.18
C GLN A 206 12.95 -11.73 21.29
N GLU A 207 11.94 -11.38 20.51
CA GLU A 207 11.34 -10.02 20.49
C GLU A 207 9.87 -10.02 20.95
N MET A 208 9.38 -11.12 21.51
CA MET A 208 7.98 -11.19 21.95
C MET A 208 7.65 -10.22 23.09
N ASP A 209 8.65 -9.79 23.86
CA ASP A 209 8.54 -8.73 24.87
C ASP A 209 8.24 -7.34 24.27
N GLN A 210 8.44 -7.18 22.97
CA GLN A 210 8.14 -5.95 22.25
C GLN A 210 6.65 -5.86 21.80
N GLN A 211 5.86 -6.93 21.90
CA GLN A 211 4.43 -6.84 21.59
C GLN A 211 3.69 -5.94 22.60
N PRO A 212 3.85 -6.10 23.92
CA PRO A 212 3.27 -5.15 24.88
C PRO A 212 3.78 -3.71 24.71
N VAL A 213 5.03 -3.52 24.28
CA VAL A 213 5.58 -2.18 23.96
C VAL A 213 4.83 -1.58 22.78
N TRP A 214 4.64 -2.35 21.71
CA TRP A 214 3.89 -1.92 20.53
C TRP A 214 2.46 -1.51 20.91
N ASP A 215 1.76 -2.38 21.63
CA ASP A 215 0.37 -2.14 22.04
C ASP A 215 0.27 -0.85 22.87
N TYR A 216 1.17 -0.65 23.83
CA TYR A 216 1.25 0.60 24.60
C TYR A 216 1.49 1.83 23.72
N MET A 217 2.41 1.74 22.75
CA MET A 217 2.72 2.88 21.87
C MET A 217 1.52 3.30 21.02
N VAL A 218 0.80 2.32 20.47
CA VAL A 218 -0.37 2.58 19.65
C VAL A 218 -1.54 3.12 20.47
N GLU A 219 -1.76 2.57 21.67
CA GLU A 219 -2.92 2.92 22.50
C GLU A 219 -2.72 4.20 23.32
N ASN A 220 -1.52 4.41 23.88
CA ASN A 220 -1.30 5.43 24.92
C ASN A 220 -0.47 6.62 24.48
N VAL A 221 0.42 6.47 23.50
CA VAL A 221 1.28 7.59 23.07
C VAL A 221 0.50 8.48 22.10
N SER A 222 0.45 9.77 22.39
CA SER A 222 -0.25 10.77 21.57
C SER A 222 0.54 11.12 20.30
N GLU A 223 -0.17 11.42 19.20
CA GLU A 223 0.46 11.92 17.98
C GLU A 223 1.09 13.31 18.22
N LYS A 224 2.37 13.45 17.94
CA LYS A 224 3.11 14.72 18.07
C LYS A 224 3.04 15.49 16.75
N LYS A 225 1.96 16.25 16.55
CA LYS A 225 1.66 17.00 15.31
C LYS A 225 2.82 17.91 14.89
N GLU A 226 3.56 18.49 15.85
CA GLU A 226 4.72 19.34 15.61
C GLU A 226 5.91 18.63 14.94
N LEU A 227 5.98 17.29 15.03
CA LEU A 227 7.02 16.49 14.39
C LEU A 227 6.66 16.07 12.97
N ILE A 228 5.38 16.17 12.60
CA ILE A 228 4.91 15.83 11.25
C ILE A 228 5.41 16.87 10.26
N ALA A 229 5.97 16.40 9.15
CA ALA A 229 6.46 17.24 8.07
C ALA A 229 6.47 16.49 6.74
N ALA A 230 6.37 17.22 5.63
CA ALA A 230 6.40 16.69 4.26
C ALA A 230 7.81 16.24 3.83
N ASN A 231 8.45 15.41 4.65
CA ASN A 231 9.73 14.77 4.36
C ASN A 231 9.73 13.35 4.93
N VAL A 232 10.69 12.52 4.53
CA VAL A 232 10.77 11.10 4.90
C VAL A 232 10.72 10.89 6.41
N LYS A 233 11.49 11.66 7.21
CA LYS A 233 11.51 11.52 8.67
C LYS A 233 10.17 11.95 9.29
N GLY A 234 9.69 13.13 8.94
CA GLY A 234 8.52 13.75 9.56
C GLY A 234 7.21 13.06 9.19
N SER A 235 7.06 12.59 7.96
CA SER A 235 5.85 11.90 7.50
C SER A 235 5.54 10.64 8.32
N GLN A 236 6.57 9.98 8.86
CA GLN A 236 6.41 8.72 9.58
C GLN A 236 5.94 8.89 11.04
N PHE A 237 5.94 10.11 11.59
CA PHE A 237 5.29 10.39 12.87
C PHE A 237 3.76 10.50 12.76
N LYS A 238 3.22 10.60 11.53
CA LYS A 238 1.78 10.53 11.31
C LYS A 238 1.32 9.08 11.28
N GLN A 239 0.19 8.79 11.92
CA GLN A 239 -0.41 7.46 11.90
C GLN A 239 -0.69 7.02 10.46
N PRO A 240 -0.30 5.81 10.02
CA PRO A 240 -0.81 5.21 8.79
C PRO A 240 -2.24 4.72 8.99
N TYR A 241 -3.08 4.87 7.96
CA TYR A 241 -4.45 4.36 7.97
C TYR A 241 -4.60 3.08 7.13
N LEU A 242 -3.49 2.45 6.79
CA LEU A 242 -3.40 1.09 6.23
C LEU A 242 -2.34 0.33 7.01
N GLU A 243 -2.72 -0.74 7.70
CA GLU A 243 -1.84 -1.52 8.56
C GLU A 243 -2.18 -3.01 8.53
N PHE A 244 -1.17 -3.86 8.73
CA PHE A 244 -1.32 -5.31 8.88
C PHE A 244 -2.09 -5.99 7.74
N SER A 245 -1.96 -5.48 6.52
CA SER A 245 -2.62 -6.06 5.35
C SER A 245 -2.13 -7.49 5.06
N GLY A 246 -2.99 -8.30 4.41
CA GLY A 246 -2.65 -9.64 3.94
C GLY A 246 -1.78 -9.68 2.67
N SER A 247 -1.06 -8.60 2.34
CA SER A 247 -0.17 -8.56 1.18
C SER A 247 1.08 -9.43 1.35
N CYS A 248 1.74 -9.74 0.24
CA CYS A 248 3.00 -10.48 0.23
C CYS A 248 4.06 -9.80 1.12
N ALA A 249 4.96 -10.59 1.72
CA ALA A 249 6.09 -10.06 2.46
C ALA A 249 6.99 -9.19 1.56
N GLY A 250 7.09 -7.89 1.86
CA GLY A 250 7.86 -6.95 1.04
C GLY A 250 7.10 -6.34 -0.14
N CYS A 251 5.77 -6.43 -0.18
CA CYS A 251 4.94 -5.87 -1.24
C CYS A 251 5.18 -4.37 -1.45
N ALA A 252 5.48 -3.97 -2.68
CA ALA A 252 5.67 -2.56 -3.01
C ALA A 252 4.36 -1.78 -3.03
N GLU A 253 3.26 -2.38 -3.47
CA GLU A 253 1.96 -1.73 -3.58
C GLU A 253 1.47 -1.20 -2.23
N THR A 254 1.48 -2.04 -1.18
CA THR A 254 1.04 -1.62 0.15
C THR A 254 1.95 -0.60 0.79
N ALA A 255 3.25 -0.60 0.47
CA ALA A 255 4.15 0.45 0.92
C ALA A 255 3.76 1.83 0.37
N TYR A 256 3.38 1.93 -0.92
CA TYR A 256 2.85 3.15 -1.51
C TYR A 256 1.49 3.53 -0.94
N ALA A 257 0.53 2.58 -0.91
CA ALA A 257 -0.82 2.85 -0.40
C ALA A 257 -0.80 3.36 1.05
N ARG A 258 0.01 2.73 1.91
CA ARG A 258 0.23 3.17 3.27
C ARG A 258 0.76 4.63 3.34
N LEU A 259 1.72 4.97 2.49
CA LEU A 259 2.28 6.31 2.45
C LEU A 259 1.24 7.35 2.01
N VAL A 260 0.40 7.03 1.02
CA VAL A 260 -0.73 7.87 0.60
C VAL A 260 -1.70 8.10 1.77
N THR A 261 -2.00 7.06 2.55
CA THR A 261 -2.87 7.21 3.74
C THR A 261 -2.26 8.12 4.81
N GLN A 262 -0.94 8.23 4.92
CA GLN A 262 -0.30 9.17 5.84
C GLN A 262 -0.40 10.63 5.37
N VAL A 263 -0.65 10.87 4.09
CA VAL A 263 -0.85 12.22 3.54
C VAL A 263 -2.31 12.66 3.64
N ALA A 264 -3.25 11.85 3.16
CA ALA A 264 -4.66 12.20 3.02
C ALA A 264 -5.60 11.53 4.03
N GLY A 265 -5.17 10.45 4.63
CA GLY A 265 -5.68 9.60 5.69
C GLY A 265 -7.18 9.60 5.97
N ASP A 266 -7.58 10.29 7.04
CA ASP A 266 -8.95 10.33 7.56
C ASP A 266 -9.97 10.97 6.59
N ARG A 267 -9.50 11.64 5.55
CA ARG A 267 -10.33 12.32 4.54
C ARG A 267 -10.52 11.53 3.26
N MET A 268 -9.82 10.39 3.11
CA MET A 268 -9.81 9.63 1.87
C MET A 268 -11.12 8.91 1.60
N PHE A 269 -11.56 9.00 0.34
CA PHE A 269 -12.48 8.08 -0.30
C PHE A 269 -11.71 7.30 -1.34
N ILE A 270 -11.65 5.98 -1.17
CA ILE A 270 -10.84 5.11 -2.02
C ILE A 270 -11.76 4.25 -2.88
N SER A 271 -11.63 4.38 -4.20
CA SER A 271 -12.17 3.44 -5.18
C SER A 271 -11.06 2.51 -5.62
N ASN A 272 -11.24 1.21 -5.44
CA ASN A 272 -10.21 0.22 -5.69
C ASN A 272 -10.62 -0.76 -6.78
N ALA A 273 -9.77 -0.96 -7.78
CA ALA A 273 -9.98 -1.96 -8.82
C ALA A 273 -9.74 -3.37 -8.29
N THR A 274 -10.54 -4.33 -8.69
CA THR A 274 -10.32 -5.75 -8.38
C THR A 274 -8.93 -6.19 -8.86
N GLY A 275 -8.16 -6.80 -7.98
CA GLY A 275 -6.78 -7.25 -8.21
C GLY A 275 -6.05 -7.43 -6.88
N CYS A 276 -4.71 -7.36 -6.86
CA CYS A 276 -3.95 -7.42 -5.61
C CYS A 276 -4.41 -6.36 -4.61
N SER A 277 -4.63 -5.14 -5.07
CA SER A 277 -5.02 -4.02 -4.19
C SER A 277 -6.39 -4.21 -3.53
N SER A 278 -7.33 -4.94 -4.13
CA SER A 278 -8.57 -5.32 -3.46
C SER A 278 -8.36 -6.48 -2.48
N ILE A 279 -7.48 -7.43 -2.81
CA ILE A 279 -7.23 -8.59 -1.95
C ILE A 279 -6.50 -8.19 -0.66
N TRP A 280 -5.48 -7.33 -0.75
CA TRP A 280 -4.83 -6.83 0.46
C TRP A 280 -5.56 -5.63 1.08
N GLY A 281 -6.46 -4.97 0.34
CA GLY A 281 -7.13 -3.74 0.77
C GLY A 281 -8.33 -3.96 1.68
N ASN A 282 -9.13 -4.96 1.42
CA ASN A 282 -10.23 -5.35 2.32
C ASN A 282 -10.75 -6.76 2.01
N PRO A 283 -10.05 -7.81 2.41
CA PRO A 283 -10.69 -9.11 2.53
C PRO A 283 -11.80 -8.96 3.58
N ALA A 284 -13.01 -9.41 3.28
CA ALA A 284 -14.17 -9.27 4.14
C ALA A 284 -13.82 -9.57 5.61
N ALA A 285 -14.37 -8.83 6.54
CA ALA A 285 -14.17 -8.90 7.98
C ALA A 285 -12.76 -8.56 8.52
N THR A 286 -11.70 -8.55 7.70
CA THR A 286 -10.31 -8.30 8.15
C THR A 286 -9.74 -7.00 7.57
N ALA A 287 -10.53 -5.93 7.54
CA ALA A 287 -10.15 -4.65 6.96
C ALA A 287 -8.83 -4.10 7.52
N PRO A 288 -7.79 -3.89 6.69
CA PRO A 288 -6.52 -3.32 7.10
C PRO A 288 -6.53 -1.79 7.11
N TYR A 289 -7.50 -1.16 6.47
CA TYR A 289 -7.73 0.28 6.66
C TYR A 289 -8.29 0.50 8.05
N CYS A 290 -7.74 1.47 8.78
CA CYS A 290 -8.03 1.68 10.21
C CYS A 290 -8.46 3.11 10.51
N LYS A 291 -8.91 3.31 11.74
CA LYS A 291 -9.34 4.60 12.29
C LYS A 291 -8.26 5.16 13.22
N ASP A 292 -8.25 6.48 13.40
CA ASP A 292 -7.50 7.14 14.46
C ASP A 292 -8.23 7.03 15.81
N LYS A 293 -7.61 7.59 16.86
CA LYS A 293 -8.18 7.59 18.21
C LYS A 293 -9.48 8.38 18.35
N ASP A 294 -9.77 9.28 17.40
CA ASP A 294 -10.99 10.07 17.33
C ASP A 294 -12.09 9.34 16.53
N GLY A 295 -11.82 8.14 16.03
CA GLY A 295 -12.75 7.31 15.28
C GLY A 295 -12.87 7.64 13.80
N HIS A 296 -11.96 8.48 13.26
CA HIS A 296 -11.94 8.85 11.85
C HIS A 296 -10.98 7.97 11.05
N GLY A 297 -11.37 7.63 9.83
CA GLY A 297 -10.55 6.83 8.90
C GLY A 297 -11.05 6.95 7.46
N PRO A 298 -10.34 6.34 6.51
CA PRO A 298 -10.73 6.39 5.10
C PRO A 298 -12.00 5.59 4.85
N ALA A 299 -12.78 5.98 3.85
CA ALA A 299 -13.82 5.15 3.26
C ALA A 299 -13.22 4.36 2.09
N TRP A 300 -13.31 3.04 2.12
CA TRP A 300 -12.78 2.17 1.07
C TRP A 300 -13.91 1.39 0.40
N ASN A 301 -13.91 1.38 -0.93
CA ASN A 301 -14.84 0.62 -1.73
C ASN A 301 -14.10 -0.12 -2.83
N ASN A 302 -14.45 -1.39 -3.04
CA ASN A 302 -14.02 -2.15 -4.20
C ASN A 302 -15.03 -1.99 -5.33
N SER A 303 -14.53 -1.78 -6.54
CA SER A 303 -15.33 -1.83 -7.75
C SER A 303 -14.89 -2.96 -8.66
N LEU A 304 -15.64 -3.22 -9.73
CA LEU A 304 -15.26 -4.20 -10.74
C LEU A 304 -13.96 -3.78 -11.42
N PHE A 305 -13.30 -4.75 -12.03
CA PHE A 305 -12.00 -4.53 -12.66
C PHE A 305 -12.06 -3.53 -13.81
N GLU A 306 -13.17 -3.49 -14.52
CA GLU A 306 -13.39 -2.65 -15.70
C GLU A 306 -13.93 -1.25 -15.40
N ASP A 307 -14.63 -1.01 -14.28
CA ASP A 307 -15.39 0.23 -14.04
C ASP A 307 -14.88 1.08 -12.86
N ASN A 308 -13.75 0.72 -12.30
CA ASN A 308 -13.23 1.35 -11.08
C ASN A 308 -12.97 2.86 -11.24
N ALA A 309 -12.51 3.30 -12.39
CA ALA A 309 -12.24 4.71 -12.63
C ALA A 309 -13.53 5.53 -12.55
N GLU A 310 -14.57 5.08 -13.23
CA GLU A 310 -15.89 5.69 -13.27
C GLU A 310 -16.57 5.66 -11.89
N HIS A 311 -16.41 4.57 -11.14
CA HIS A 311 -16.90 4.47 -9.76
C HIS A 311 -16.25 5.54 -8.86
N GLY A 312 -14.92 5.73 -8.97
CA GLY A 312 -14.20 6.75 -8.22
C GLY A 312 -14.63 8.18 -8.59
N LEU A 313 -14.84 8.45 -9.89
CA LEU A 313 -15.40 9.71 -10.37
C LEU A 313 -16.81 9.92 -9.83
N GLY A 314 -17.65 8.89 -9.83
CA GLY A 314 -19.02 8.96 -9.31
C GLY A 314 -19.05 9.33 -7.83
N MET A 315 -18.13 8.80 -7.01
CA MET A 315 -18.01 9.21 -5.60
C MET A 315 -17.62 10.68 -5.46
N ALA A 316 -16.68 11.16 -6.27
CA ALA A 316 -16.25 12.57 -6.23
C ALA A 316 -17.39 13.52 -6.62
N VAL A 317 -18.07 13.25 -7.74
CA VAL A 317 -19.21 14.05 -8.22
C VAL A 317 -20.39 14.00 -7.23
N GLY A 318 -20.65 12.85 -6.63
CA GLY A 318 -21.67 12.71 -5.57
C GLY A 318 -21.34 13.57 -4.35
N TYR A 319 -20.09 13.58 -3.91
CA TYR A 319 -19.63 14.46 -2.82
C TYR A 319 -19.77 15.94 -3.20
N GLU A 320 -19.35 16.35 -4.37
CA GLU A 320 -19.49 17.73 -4.86
C GLU A 320 -20.95 18.19 -4.83
N ALA A 321 -21.88 17.35 -5.25
CA ALA A 321 -23.31 17.65 -5.20
C ALA A 321 -23.82 17.85 -3.77
N VAL A 322 -23.38 17.01 -2.81
CA VAL A 322 -23.72 17.16 -1.38
C VAL A 322 -23.09 18.42 -0.82
N GLN A 323 -21.84 18.72 -1.15
CA GLN A 323 -21.15 19.93 -0.70
C GLN A 323 -21.86 21.20 -1.20
N HIS A 324 -22.26 21.26 -2.47
CA HIS A 324 -23.03 22.37 -3.02
C HIS A 324 -24.38 22.55 -2.31
N LYS A 325 -25.09 21.45 -2.00
CA LYS A 325 -26.32 21.47 -1.19
C LYS A 325 -26.07 22.07 0.19
N LEU A 326 -24.99 21.67 0.86
CA LEU A 326 -24.65 22.18 2.19
C LEU A 326 -24.24 23.65 2.17
N ILE A 327 -23.49 24.08 1.14
CA ILE A 327 -23.15 25.51 0.94
C ILE A 327 -24.40 26.33 0.75
N ALA A 328 -25.34 25.93 -0.11
CA ALA A 328 -26.59 26.62 -0.34
C ALA A 328 -27.44 26.72 0.93
N ALA A 329 -27.60 25.59 1.67
CA ALA A 329 -28.34 25.61 2.93
C ALA A 329 -27.70 26.52 4.01
N THR A 330 -26.36 26.59 4.03
CA THR A 330 -25.63 27.49 4.92
C THR A 330 -25.83 28.95 4.53
N GLN A 331 -25.80 29.27 3.23
CA GLN A 331 -26.11 30.61 2.72
C GLN A 331 -27.53 31.07 3.09
N ASP A 332 -28.50 30.15 3.04
CA ASP A 332 -29.87 30.43 3.48
C ASP A 332 -29.94 30.76 4.98
N ILE A 333 -29.18 30.03 5.84
CA ILE A 333 -29.05 30.33 7.27
C ILE A 333 -28.43 31.72 7.48
N ILE A 334 -27.38 32.06 6.75
CA ILE A 334 -26.70 33.37 6.86
C ILE A 334 -27.64 34.52 6.46
N ALA A 335 -28.45 34.31 5.44
CA ALA A 335 -29.40 35.34 4.93
C ALA A 335 -30.65 35.52 5.80
N ALA A 336 -31.02 34.54 6.63
CA ALA A 336 -32.24 34.58 7.45
C ALA A 336 -32.11 35.52 8.65
N ASP A 337 -33.24 36.10 9.13
CA ASP A 337 -33.28 37.04 10.25
C ASP A 337 -33.25 36.36 11.66
N GLY A 338 -33.49 35.05 11.75
CA GLY A 338 -33.64 34.35 13.03
C GLY A 338 -32.37 33.72 13.66
N PRO A 339 -31.41 33.24 12.88
CA PRO A 339 -30.18 32.64 13.40
C PRO A 339 -29.26 33.64 14.11
N SER A 340 -28.52 33.17 15.13
CA SER A 340 -27.55 34.02 15.85
C SER A 340 -26.37 34.45 14.97
N ASP A 341 -25.74 35.57 15.36
CA ASP A 341 -24.57 36.10 14.64
C ASP A 341 -23.40 35.12 14.69
N GLU A 342 -23.26 34.37 15.80
CA GLU A 342 -22.24 33.31 15.97
C GLU A 342 -22.43 32.18 14.95
N LEU A 343 -23.69 31.73 14.78
CA LEU A 343 -24.00 30.67 13.79
C LEU A 343 -23.71 31.13 12.37
N LYS A 344 -24.10 32.36 12.01
CA LYS A 344 -23.84 32.97 10.70
C LYS A 344 -22.33 33.09 10.44
N ALA A 345 -21.60 33.59 11.43
CA ALA A 345 -20.14 33.74 11.33
C ALA A 345 -19.43 32.39 11.17
N ALA A 346 -19.85 31.37 11.95
CA ALA A 346 -19.29 30.01 11.83
C ALA A 346 -19.60 29.38 10.47
N GLY A 347 -20.84 29.58 9.95
CA GLY A 347 -21.23 29.13 8.61
C GLY A 347 -20.40 29.76 7.50
N GLN A 348 -20.19 31.11 7.58
CA GLN A 348 -19.35 31.82 6.61
C GLN A 348 -17.88 31.32 6.66
N ALA A 349 -17.33 31.19 7.87
CA ALA A 349 -15.96 30.67 8.05
C ALA A 349 -15.80 29.25 7.47
N TRP A 350 -16.83 28.40 7.60
CA TRP A 350 -16.83 27.10 6.96
C TRP A 350 -16.84 27.21 5.42
N ILE A 351 -17.74 28.02 4.83
CA ILE A 351 -17.79 28.23 3.37
C ILE A 351 -16.43 28.71 2.84
N ASP A 352 -15.79 29.65 3.52
CA ASP A 352 -14.48 30.18 3.12
C ASP A 352 -13.35 29.14 3.18
N SER A 353 -13.54 28.06 3.92
CA SER A 353 -12.53 27.01 4.17
C SER A 353 -12.75 25.71 3.39
N VAL A 354 -13.86 25.54 2.66
CA VAL A 354 -14.27 24.23 2.07
C VAL A 354 -13.21 23.57 1.18
N ASN A 355 -12.31 24.34 0.58
CA ASN A 355 -11.26 23.87 -0.30
C ASN A 355 -9.91 23.62 0.42
N ASP A 356 -9.81 23.93 1.71
CA ASP A 356 -8.61 23.68 2.51
C ASP A 356 -8.84 22.52 3.48
N ALA A 357 -7.93 21.55 3.48
CA ALA A 357 -8.05 20.30 4.24
C ALA A 357 -8.09 20.53 5.77
N GLU A 358 -7.17 21.33 6.30
CA GLU A 358 -7.05 21.56 7.75
C GLU A 358 -7.99 22.67 8.22
N ALA A 359 -8.12 23.73 7.43
CA ALA A 359 -9.04 24.83 7.76
C ALA A 359 -10.49 24.35 7.76
N SER A 360 -10.92 23.53 6.77
CA SER A 360 -12.29 22.99 6.73
C SER A 360 -12.59 22.08 7.92
N LYS A 361 -11.65 21.30 8.40
CA LYS A 361 -11.81 20.44 9.58
C LYS A 361 -12.08 21.28 10.85
N THR A 362 -11.30 22.34 11.04
CA THR A 362 -11.45 23.24 12.18
C THR A 362 -12.76 24.03 12.09
N ALA A 363 -13.06 24.59 10.92
CA ALA A 363 -14.28 25.39 10.70
C ALA A 363 -15.55 24.53 10.78
N ALA A 364 -15.54 23.30 10.25
CA ALA A 364 -16.64 22.36 10.35
C ALA A 364 -16.97 22.02 11.82
N ALA A 365 -15.96 21.77 12.65
CA ALA A 365 -16.18 21.49 14.08
C ALA A 365 -16.86 22.68 14.80
N ALA A 366 -16.39 23.91 14.54
CA ALA A 366 -16.99 25.12 15.09
C ALA A 366 -18.43 25.33 14.58
N TYR A 367 -18.65 25.10 13.28
CA TYR A 367 -19.97 25.25 12.67
C TYR A 367 -20.97 24.22 13.21
N VAL A 368 -20.58 22.95 13.35
CA VAL A 368 -21.41 21.89 13.95
C VAL A 368 -21.83 22.28 15.37
N ALA A 369 -20.93 22.81 16.19
CA ALA A 369 -21.24 23.23 17.56
C ALA A 369 -22.33 24.32 17.60
N GLU A 370 -22.32 25.28 16.67
CA GLU A 370 -23.34 26.34 16.57
C GLU A 370 -24.66 25.80 15.99
N LEU A 371 -24.62 24.88 15.00
CA LEU A 371 -25.81 24.21 14.48
C LEU A 371 -26.55 23.39 15.55
N GLU A 372 -25.82 22.70 16.41
CA GLU A 372 -26.40 21.92 17.53
C GLU A 372 -27.10 22.84 18.56
N LYS A 373 -26.55 24.05 18.84
CA LYS A 373 -27.18 25.03 19.72
C LYS A 373 -28.48 25.61 19.13
N CYS A 374 -28.51 25.86 17.82
CA CYS A 374 -29.71 26.39 17.14
C CYS A 374 -30.86 25.36 17.17
N GLY A 375 -30.61 24.12 16.84
CA GLY A 375 -31.58 23.01 16.85
C GLY A 375 -32.80 23.21 15.92
N CYS A 376 -32.79 24.22 15.04
CA CYS A 376 -33.84 24.48 14.06
C CYS A 376 -33.80 23.42 12.92
N ASP A 377 -34.87 23.36 12.12
CA ASP A 377 -34.95 22.31 11.07
C ASP A 377 -33.89 22.47 9.98
N ALA A 378 -33.50 23.70 9.65
CA ALA A 378 -32.39 23.99 8.73
C ALA A 378 -31.06 23.45 9.31
N SER A 379 -30.78 23.69 10.60
CA SER A 379 -29.59 23.16 11.27
C SER A 379 -29.60 21.62 11.32
N LYS A 380 -30.74 20.99 11.62
CA LYS A 380 -30.87 19.53 11.62
C LYS A 380 -30.60 18.93 10.25
N ALA A 381 -31.06 19.58 9.18
CA ALA A 381 -30.81 19.13 7.81
C ALA A 381 -29.31 19.13 7.45
N ILE A 382 -28.55 20.15 7.89
CA ILE A 382 -27.10 20.20 7.69
C ILE A 382 -26.40 19.18 8.59
N LEU A 383 -26.83 19.03 9.85
CA LEU A 383 -26.25 18.07 10.80
C LEU A 383 -26.43 16.61 10.33
N ALA A 384 -27.48 16.30 9.57
CA ALA A 384 -27.66 14.97 8.97
C ALA A 384 -26.52 14.59 8.02
N ASP A 385 -25.95 15.58 7.35
CA ASP A 385 -24.85 15.43 6.38
C ASP A 385 -23.50 15.95 6.94
N LYS A 386 -23.36 16.11 8.26
CA LYS A 386 -22.19 16.74 8.90
C LYS A 386 -20.85 16.09 8.55
N ALA A 387 -20.83 14.79 8.22
CA ALA A 387 -19.63 14.08 7.79
C ALA A 387 -19.02 14.64 6.48
N TYR A 388 -19.80 15.38 5.69
CA TYR A 388 -19.38 15.99 4.42
C TYR A 388 -18.93 17.45 4.55
N LEU A 389 -18.94 18.03 5.74
CA LEU A 389 -18.45 19.39 5.97
C LEU A 389 -16.93 19.53 5.88
N THR A 390 -16.18 18.46 6.12
CA THR A 390 -14.71 18.45 5.96
C THR A 390 -14.35 18.10 4.52
N LYS A 391 -13.38 18.82 3.93
CA LYS A 391 -12.86 18.52 2.59
C LYS A 391 -12.44 17.06 2.49
N LYS A 392 -12.98 16.34 1.52
CA LYS A 392 -12.61 14.96 1.22
C LYS A 392 -11.49 14.89 0.17
N SER A 393 -10.85 13.75 0.07
CA SER A 393 -9.79 13.46 -0.90
C SER A 393 -10.13 12.15 -1.60
N PHE A 394 -10.27 12.18 -2.92
CA PHE A 394 -10.71 11.03 -3.73
C PHE A 394 -9.51 10.38 -4.38
N TRP A 395 -9.33 9.08 -4.11
CA TRP A 395 -8.23 8.27 -4.63
C TRP A 395 -8.75 7.04 -5.35
N ILE A 396 -8.30 6.83 -6.57
CA ILE A 396 -8.59 5.66 -7.39
C ILE A 396 -7.34 4.81 -7.43
N PHE A 397 -7.42 3.59 -6.88
CA PHE A 397 -6.30 2.66 -6.78
C PHE A 397 -6.49 1.47 -7.71
N GLY A 398 -5.42 1.02 -8.35
CA GLY A 398 -5.41 -0.22 -9.12
C GLY A 398 -4.05 -0.55 -9.70
N GLY A 399 -3.90 -1.80 -10.16
CA GLY A 399 -2.70 -2.28 -10.83
C GLY A 399 -2.62 -1.88 -12.31
N ASP A 400 -1.49 -2.22 -12.93
CA ASP A 400 -1.26 -1.92 -14.36
C ASP A 400 -2.23 -2.65 -15.30
N GLY A 401 -2.65 -3.86 -14.99
CA GLY A 401 -3.65 -4.57 -15.80
C GLY A 401 -4.98 -3.82 -15.90
N TRP A 402 -5.39 -3.16 -14.82
CA TRP A 402 -6.52 -2.24 -14.84
C TRP A 402 -6.21 -0.98 -15.66
N ALA A 403 -5.19 -0.23 -15.28
CA ALA A 403 -4.95 1.12 -15.79
C ALA A 403 -4.49 1.15 -17.26
N TYR A 404 -3.70 0.16 -17.70
CA TYR A 404 -3.16 0.10 -19.05
C TYR A 404 -4.04 -0.64 -20.04
N ASP A 405 -4.90 -1.55 -19.56
CA ASP A 405 -5.68 -2.47 -20.37
C ASP A 405 -7.18 -2.31 -20.16
N ILE A 406 -7.77 -3.10 -19.26
CA ILE A 406 -9.22 -3.28 -19.21
C ILE A 406 -9.98 -2.02 -18.74
N GLY A 407 -9.44 -1.28 -17.78
CA GLY A 407 -10.03 -0.03 -17.24
C GLY A 407 -9.53 1.24 -17.92
N PHE A 408 -8.70 1.12 -18.99
CA PHE A 408 -8.08 2.31 -19.60
C PHE A 408 -9.10 3.30 -20.17
N GLY A 409 -10.17 2.83 -20.77
CA GLY A 409 -11.20 3.71 -21.36
C GLY A 409 -11.88 4.58 -20.29
N GLY A 410 -12.24 3.99 -19.16
CA GLY A 410 -12.78 4.74 -18.00
C GLY A 410 -11.75 5.67 -17.36
N LEU A 411 -10.52 5.20 -17.20
CA LEU A 411 -9.44 6.04 -16.69
C LEU A 411 -9.18 7.26 -17.57
N ASP A 412 -9.15 7.09 -18.88
CA ASP A 412 -9.01 8.17 -19.85
C ASP A 412 -10.14 9.20 -19.71
N HIS A 413 -11.39 8.73 -19.60
CA HIS A 413 -12.56 9.58 -19.36
C HIS A 413 -12.46 10.38 -18.04
N VAL A 414 -12.04 9.73 -16.96
CA VAL A 414 -11.86 10.37 -15.64
C VAL A 414 -10.81 11.47 -15.71
N LEU A 415 -9.66 11.21 -16.33
CA LEU A 415 -8.61 12.21 -16.51
C LEU A 415 -9.08 13.38 -17.42
N ALA A 416 -9.93 13.09 -18.40
CA ALA A 416 -10.52 14.11 -19.29
C ALA A 416 -11.58 14.97 -18.59
N SER A 417 -12.18 14.50 -17.48
CA SER A 417 -13.32 15.15 -16.83
C SER A 417 -12.98 16.47 -16.15
N GLY A 418 -11.73 16.69 -15.76
CA GLY A 418 -11.27 17.88 -15.03
C GLY A 418 -11.63 17.90 -13.54
N HIS A 419 -12.34 16.89 -13.02
CA HIS A 419 -12.68 16.80 -11.59
C HIS A 419 -11.45 16.53 -10.72
N ASN A 420 -11.48 17.01 -9.48
CA ASN A 420 -10.41 16.82 -8.50
C ASN A 420 -10.42 15.39 -7.96
N VAL A 421 -9.77 14.50 -8.70
CA VAL A 421 -9.58 13.09 -8.34
C VAL A 421 -8.11 12.68 -8.52
N ASN A 422 -7.61 11.87 -7.60
CA ASN A 422 -6.26 11.36 -7.61
C ASN A 422 -6.25 9.90 -8.03
N VAL A 423 -5.42 9.55 -9.00
CA VAL A 423 -5.22 8.17 -9.46
C VAL A 423 -3.84 7.69 -9.06
N PHE A 424 -3.75 6.54 -8.40
CA PHE A 424 -2.48 5.87 -8.13
C PHE A 424 -2.45 4.49 -8.80
N VAL A 425 -1.55 4.32 -9.75
CA VAL A 425 -1.32 3.05 -10.46
C VAL A 425 -0.14 2.33 -9.83
N PHE A 426 -0.39 1.14 -9.28
CA PHE A 426 0.65 0.22 -8.83
C PHE A 426 1.17 -0.57 -10.03
N ASP A 427 2.27 -0.08 -10.63
CA ASP A 427 2.79 -0.65 -11.88
C ASP A 427 3.73 -1.82 -11.59
N THR A 428 3.17 -3.03 -11.55
CA THR A 428 3.90 -4.29 -11.39
C THR A 428 4.32 -4.90 -12.74
N GLU A 429 3.92 -4.27 -13.85
CA GLU A 429 4.21 -4.69 -15.24
C GLU A 429 3.65 -6.07 -15.61
N VAL A 430 2.68 -6.57 -14.84
CA VAL A 430 1.92 -7.80 -15.09
C VAL A 430 0.56 -7.76 -14.41
N TYR A 431 -0.38 -8.59 -14.84
CA TYR A 431 -1.56 -8.95 -14.03
C TYR A 431 -1.11 -9.86 -12.88
N SER A 432 -0.67 -9.27 -11.76
CA SER A 432 -0.02 -10.04 -10.69
C SER A 432 -0.99 -10.95 -9.93
N ASN A 433 -2.16 -10.47 -9.55
CA ASN A 433 -3.13 -11.24 -8.77
C ASN A 433 -3.69 -12.46 -9.51
N THR A 434 -3.96 -12.34 -10.80
CA THR A 434 -4.58 -13.40 -11.60
C THR A 434 -3.59 -14.48 -12.06
N GLY A 435 -2.27 -14.28 -11.89
CA GLY A 435 -1.26 -15.29 -12.17
C GLY A 435 -0.17 -14.89 -13.17
N GLY A 436 0.14 -13.61 -13.30
CA GLY A 436 1.30 -13.14 -14.06
C GLY A 436 1.09 -13.05 -15.58
N GLN A 437 -0.09 -12.67 -16.03
CA GLN A 437 -0.36 -12.43 -17.44
C GLN A 437 0.31 -11.14 -17.93
N ALA A 438 0.72 -11.10 -19.19
CA ALA A 438 1.27 -9.89 -19.80
C ALA A 438 0.20 -8.80 -19.90
N SER A 439 0.57 -7.57 -19.49
CA SER A 439 -0.22 -6.36 -19.69
C SER A 439 0.42 -5.46 -20.76
N LYS A 440 -0.23 -4.34 -21.10
CA LYS A 440 0.40 -3.29 -21.92
C LYS A 440 1.50 -2.54 -21.17
N ALA A 441 1.62 -2.74 -19.85
CA ALA A 441 2.74 -2.26 -19.04
C ALA A 441 3.98 -3.18 -19.09
N SER A 442 3.84 -4.45 -19.49
CA SER A 442 4.98 -5.37 -19.61
C SER A 442 5.96 -4.89 -20.70
N ASN A 443 7.25 -4.98 -20.41
CA ASN A 443 8.31 -4.53 -21.33
C ASN A 443 8.74 -5.60 -22.34
N LEU A 444 9.50 -5.17 -23.37
CA LEU A 444 10.12 -6.05 -24.37
C LEU A 444 10.93 -7.17 -23.70
N GLY A 445 10.81 -8.39 -24.21
CA GLY A 445 11.55 -9.55 -23.72
C GLY A 445 11.07 -10.11 -22.38
N GLN A 446 10.10 -9.47 -21.70
CA GLN A 446 9.52 -10.01 -20.47
C GLN A 446 8.73 -11.28 -20.75
N VAL A 447 9.05 -12.35 -20.04
CA VAL A 447 8.28 -13.59 -20.03
C VAL A 447 7.12 -13.45 -19.05
N ALA A 448 5.91 -13.74 -19.51
CA ALA A 448 4.70 -13.74 -18.73
C ALA A 448 3.71 -14.76 -19.32
N GLN A 449 2.59 -15.03 -18.64
CA GLN A 449 1.50 -15.75 -19.25
C GLN A 449 1.03 -15.01 -20.51
N PHE A 450 0.76 -15.73 -21.59
CA PHE A 450 0.51 -15.23 -22.94
C PHE A 450 1.69 -14.55 -23.64
N ALA A 451 2.86 -14.52 -23.03
CA ALA A 451 4.11 -14.04 -23.59
C ALA A 451 5.29 -14.98 -23.26
N ALA A 452 5.12 -16.30 -23.41
CA ALA A 452 6.09 -17.31 -23.05
C ALA A 452 7.43 -17.19 -23.82
N ALA A 453 7.42 -16.65 -25.04
CA ALA A 453 8.59 -16.39 -25.86
C ALA A 453 9.10 -14.94 -25.76
N GLY A 454 8.78 -14.25 -24.70
CA GLY A 454 9.09 -12.83 -24.47
C GLY A 454 8.12 -11.90 -25.21
N LYS A 455 7.71 -10.82 -24.54
CA LYS A 455 6.84 -9.80 -25.13
C LYS A 455 7.60 -9.06 -26.25
N VAL A 456 6.94 -8.82 -27.39
CA VAL A 456 7.54 -8.21 -28.58
C VAL A 456 7.13 -6.76 -28.82
N THR A 457 6.24 -6.22 -27.97
CA THR A 457 5.78 -4.83 -28.09
C THR A 457 6.30 -4.00 -26.92
N LYS A 458 6.60 -2.73 -27.19
CA LYS A 458 7.03 -1.76 -26.18
C LYS A 458 5.92 -1.53 -25.13
N LYS A 459 6.32 -1.14 -23.93
CA LYS A 459 5.41 -0.69 -22.86
C LYS A 459 4.62 0.54 -23.34
N LYS A 460 3.30 0.55 -23.10
CA LYS A 460 2.44 1.71 -23.31
C LYS A 460 2.88 2.85 -22.38
N SER A 461 3.00 4.06 -22.88
CA SER A 461 3.29 5.24 -22.07
C SER A 461 2.01 5.88 -21.55
N LEU A 462 1.48 5.37 -20.44
CA LEU A 462 0.27 5.90 -19.80
C LEU A 462 0.45 7.35 -19.35
N ALA A 463 1.64 7.67 -18.81
CA ALA A 463 1.98 9.01 -18.37
C ALA A 463 1.92 10.06 -19.49
N GLU A 464 2.49 9.74 -20.68
CA GLU A 464 2.46 10.67 -21.81
C GLU A 464 1.05 10.86 -22.37
N ILE A 465 0.22 9.83 -22.36
CA ILE A 465 -1.19 9.95 -22.74
C ILE A 465 -1.89 10.94 -21.80
N ALA A 466 -1.70 10.79 -20.48
CA ALA A 466 -2.28 11.70 -19.50
C ALA A 466 -1.74 13.13 -19.62
N MET A 467 -0.43 13.31 -19.84
CA MET A 467 0.17 14.63 -20.05
C MET A 467 -0.38 15.34 -21.30
N SER A 468 -0.86 14.60 -22.31
CA SER A 468 -1.40 15.18 -23.54
C SER A 468 -2.66 16.02 -23.31
N TYR A 469 -3.38 15.83 -22.21
CA TYR A 469 -4.51 16.70 -21.81
C TYR A 469 -4.08 18.11 -21.42
N GLY A 470 -2.84 18.30 -20.97
CA GLY A 470 -2.28 19.61 -20.63
C GLY A 470 -2.71 20.18 -19.28
N TYR A 471 -3.73 19.59 -18.63
CA TYR A 471 -4.26 20.00 -17.31
C TYR A 471 -4.29 18.83 -16.30
N VAL A 472 -3.73 17.69 -16.60
CA VAL A 472 -3.60 16.57 -15.66
C VAL A 472 -2.25 16.65 -14.99
N TYR A 473 -2.21 16.60 -13.64
CA TYR A 473 -0.96 16.41 -12.93
C TYR A 473 -0.47 14.97 -13.13
N VAL A 474 0.80 14.79 -13.51
CA VAL A 474 1.35 13.45 -13.77
C VAL A 474 2.68 13.26 -13.06
N ALA A 475 2.85 12.14 -12.36
CA ALA A 475 4.11 11.77 -11.75
C ALA A 475 4.44 10.30 -11.99
N GLN A 476 5.72 10.01 -12.24
CA GLN A 476 6.25 8.65 -12.27
C GLN A 476 7.30 8.52 -11.17
N VAL A 477 7.08 7.56 -10.26
CA VAL A 477 7.81 7.45 -9.00
C VAL A 477 8.38 6.05 -8.75
N ALA A 478 9.42 5.97 -7.91
CA ALA A 478 9.94 4.71 -7.35
C ALA A 478 10.49 5.01 -5.95
N MET A 479 9.76 4.59 -4.92
CA MET A 479 10.02 4.97 -3.53
C MET A 479 11.40 4.51 -3.03
N GLY A 480 11.90 3.37 -3.49
CA GLY A 480 13.24 2.87 -3.16
C GLY A 480 14.38 3.61 -3.85
N ALA A 481 14.09 4.29 -4.97
CA ALA A 481 15.08 5.08 -5.71
C ALA A 481 15.17 6.51 -5.18
N ASN A 482 14.03 7.16 -4.97
CA ASN A 482 13.97 8.52 -4.46
C ASN A 482 12.75 8.72 -3.53
N PRO A 483 12.91 8.42 -2.23
CA PRO A 483 11.84 8.58 -1.25
C PRO A 483 11.27 10.01 -1.16
N ALA A 484 12.12 11.02 -1.30
CA ALA A 484 11.71 12.42 -1.21
C ALA A 484 10.86 12.84 -2.42
N GLN A 485 11.22 12.37 -3.64
CA GLN A 485 10.45 12.63 -4.85
C GLN A 485 9.07 11.96 -4.79
N THR A 486 9.02 10.71 -4.32
CA THR A 486 7.75 9.99 -4.16
C THR A 486 6.81 10.71 -3.22
N LEU A 487 7.30 11.10 -2.03
CA LEU A 487 6.49 11.84 -1.06
C LEU A 487 6.04 13.20 -1.61
N LYS A 488 6.94 13.90 -2.29
CA LYS A 488 6.63 15.18 -2.94
C LYS A 488 5.54 15.03 -4.00
N ALA A 489 5.60 13.99 -4.84
CA ALA A 489 4.60 13.72 -5.86
C ALA A 489 3.20 13.48 -5.25
N ILE A 490 3.12 12.74 -4.13
CA ILE A 490 1.85 12.50 -3.42
C ILE A 490 1.29 13.82 -2.85
N HIS A 491 2.13 14.65 -2.22
CA HIS A 491 1.70 15.96 -1.71
C HIS A 491 1.29 16.92 -2.83
N GLU A 492 2.00 16.94 -3.97
CA GLU A 492 1.64 17.76 -5.12
C GLU A 492 0.30 17.34 -5.73
N ALA A 493 0.06 16.02 -5.86
CA ALA A 493 -1.22 15.49 -6.34
C ALA A 493 -2.38 15.83 -5.40
N GLU A 494 -2.20 15.66 -4.08
CA GLU A 494 -3.23 16.00 -3.07
C GLU A 494 -3.56 17.50 -3.04
N ALA A 495 -2.59 18.35 -3.35
CA ALA A 495 -2.77 19.79 -3.38
C ALA A 495 -3.29 20.32 -4.72
N TYR A 496 -3.21 19.53 -5.78
CA TYR A 496 -3.63 19.92 -7.13
C TYR A 496 -5.16 19.96 -7.24
N ASP A 497 -5.71 21.05 -7.74
CA ASP A 497 -7.15 21.20 -7.94
C ASP A 497 -7.56 20.76 -9.35
N GLY A 498 -7.55 19.45 -9.56
CA GLY A 498 -7.85 18.81 -10.83
C GLY A 498 -7.45 17.32 -10.82
N PRO A 499 -7.58 16.63 -11.94
CA PRO A 499 -7.23 15.23 -12.03
C PRO A 499 -5.71 15.02 -11.94
N SER A 500 -5.29 14.03 -11.15
CA SER A 500 -3.89 13.66 -11.02
C SER A 500 -3.66 12.17 -11.27
N LEU A 501 -2.49 11.83 -11.83
CA LEU A 501 -2.06 10.47 -12.08
C LEU A 501 -0.65 10.25 -11.54
N ILE A 502 -0.52 9.34 -10.58
CA ILE A 502 0.78 8.86 -10.09
C ILE A 502 0.97 7.41 -10.53
N ILE A 503 2.11 7.10 -11.15
CA ILE A 503 2.49 5.74 -11.55
C ILE A 503 3.69 5.32 -10.70
N GLY A 504 3.50 4.35 -9.81
CA GLY A 504 4.52 3.85 -8.91
C GLY A 504 5.10 2.51 -9.40
N TYR A 505 6.41 2.48 -9.71
CA TYR A 505 7.08 1.21 -10.01
C TYR A 505 7.02 0.27 -8.81
N SER A 506 6.38 -0.87 -8.99
CA SER A 506 6.04 -1.79 -7.92
C SER A 506 6.63 -3.19 -8.18
N PRO A 507 7.92 -3.43 -7.85
CA PRO A 507 8.45 -4.79 -7.89
C PRO A 507 7.56 -5.77 -7.13
N CYS A 508 7.37 -6.96 -7.71
CA CYS A 508 6.44 -7.98 -7.27
C CYS A 508 7.13 -9.35 -7.18
N GLU A 509 6.58 -10.28 -6.41
CA GLU A 509 7.01 -11.69 -6.40
C GLU A 509 7.03 -12.29 -7.82
N MET A 510 6.13 -11.84 -8.70
CA MET A 510 6.08 -12.28 -10.10
C MET A 510 7.32 -11.87 -10.91
N HIS A 511 8.10 -10.87 -10.45
CA HIS A 511 9.39 -10.55 -11.06
C HIS A 511 10.45 -11.62 -10.77
N SER A 512 10.31 -12.34 -9.65
CA SER A 512 11.25 -13.35 -9.17
C SER A 512 12.69 -12.82 -9.14
N ILE A 513 12.91 -11.80 -8.29
CA ILE A 513 14.21 -11.15 -8.09
C ILE A 513 15.20 -12.21 -7.54
N LYS A 514 16.28 -12.48 -8.26
CA LYS A 514 17.14 -13.63 -8.00
C LYS A 514 17.88 -13.56 -6.67
N LYS A 515 18.47 -12.48 -6.30
CA LYS A 515 19.31 -12.37 -5.11
C LYS A 515 18.49 -11.90 -3.91
N GLY A 516 17.73 -12.81 -3.29
CA GLY A 516 17.01 -12.56 -2.06
C GLY A 516 15.56 -12.13 -2.22
N GLY A 517 14.99 -12.20 -3.43
CA GLY A 517 13.55 -11.93 -3.63
C GLY A 517 13.14 -10.53 -3.18
N MET A 518 11.94 -10.42 -2.63
CA MET A 518 11.31 -9.16 -2.23
C MET A 518 11.99 -8.44 -1.06
N GLN A 519 12.91 -9.07 -0.34
CA GLN A 519 13.76 -8.37 0.63
C GLN A 519 14.63 -7.27 0.00
N ASN A 520 14.86 -7.36 -1.31
CA ASN A 520 15.63 -6.39 -2.09
C ASN A 520 14.74 -5.45 -2.93
N CYS A 521 13.43 -5.45 -2.71
CA CYS A 521 12.46 -4.65 -3.46
C CYS A 521 12.90 -3.18 -3.62
N GLN A 522 13.33 -2.53 -2.53
CA GLN A 522 13.76 -1.13 -2.55
C GLN A 522 15.05 -0.92 -3.34
N ALA A 523 15.99 -1.87 -3.23
CA ALA A 523 17.23 -1.85 -4.00
C ALA A 523 16.99 -2.10 -5.49
N GLU A 524 16.02 -2.93 -5.83
CA GLU A 524 15.63 -3.20 -7.22
C GLU A 524 15.00 -1.96 -7.87
N MET A 525 14.11 -1.24 -7.16
CA MET A 525 13.61 0.07 -7.60
C MET A 525 14.74 1.06 -7.90
N LYS A 526 15.74 1.10 -7.02
CA LYS A 526 16.90 1.99 -7.19
C LYS A 526 17.70 1.62 -8.43
N LYS A 527 18.00 0.35 -8.64
CA LYS A 527 18.71 -0.14 -9.82
C LYS A 527 17.93 0.13 -11.11
N ALA A 528 16.61 -0.08 -11.11
CA ALA A 528 15.77 0.21 -12.26
C ALA A 528 15.88 1.67 -12.70
N VAL A 529 15.95 2.60 -11.74
CA VAL A 529 16.13 4.02 -12.03
C VAL A 529 17.57 4.34 -12.47
N GLU A 530 18.58 3.80 -11.79
CA GLU A 530 19.99 4.05 -12.08
C GLU A 530 20.40 3.55 -13.48
N CYS A 531 19.85 2.43 -13.94
CA CYS A 531 20.13 1.90 -15.28
C CYS A 531 19.23 2.47 -16.40
N GLY A 532 18.24 3.29 -16.06
CA GLY A 532 17.29 3.88 -17.03
C GLY A 532 16.12 2.99 -17.41
N TYR A 533 15.95 1.84 -16.75
CA TYR A 533 14.77 0.98 -16.94
C TYR A 533 13.47 1.70 -16.51
N TRP A 534 13.53 2.47 -15.43
CA TRP A 534 12.46 3.33 -14.94
C TRP A 534 12.94 4.77 -14.81
N ASN A 535 12.11 5.77 -15.19
CA ASN A 535 12.45 7.17 -15.10
C ASN A 535 11.54 7.88 -14.09
N LEU A 536 12.12 8.75 -13.26
CA LEU A 536 11.40 9.58 -12.33
C LEU A 536 11.16 10.96 -12.93
N PHE A 537 9.91 11.41 -12.95
CA PHE A 537 9.56 12.76 -13.38
C PHE A 537 8.22 13.21 -12.78
N ARG A 538 7.97 14.52 -12.86
CA ARG A 538 6.69 15.13 -12.48
C ARG A 538 6.34 16.19 -13.52
N PHE A 539 5.06 16.21 -13.88
CA PHE A 539 4.46 17.24 -14.73
C PHE A 539 3.33 17.91 -13.93
N ASN A 540 3.52 19.19 -13.63
CA ASN A 540 2.53 20.01 -12.96
C ASN A 540 2.09 21.14 -13.89
N PRO A 541 0.87 21.09 -14.47
CA PRO A 541 0.40 22.10 -15.42
C PRO A 541 0.31 23.52 -14.84
N GLU A 542 0.07 23.65 -13.53
CA GLU A 542 -0.09 24.92 -12.82
C GLU A 542 1.23 25.50 -12.30
N ALA A 543 2.32 24.76 -12.43
CA ALA A 543 3.62 25.27 -12.01
C ALA A 543 4.01 26.49 -12.85
N ALA A 544 4.80 27.39 -12.26
CA ALA A 544 5.32 28.56 -12.93
C ALA A 544 6.03 28.20 -14.24
N ALA A 545 6.01 29.09 -15.23
CA ALA A 545 6.70 28.94 -16.49
C ALA A 545 8.17 28.49 -16.27
N GLY A 546 8.63 27.55 -17.04
CA GLY A 546 9.95 26.94 -16.90
C GLY A 546 10.05 25.83 -15.83
N LYS A 547 8.96 25.50 -15.11
CA LYS A 547 8.94 24.52 -14.02
C LYS A 547 7.84 23.46 -14.14
N LYS A 548 7.10 23.45 -15.25
CA LYS A 548 5.97 22.52 -15.45
C LYS A 548 6.42 21.06 -15.49
N PHE A 549 7.56 20.78 -16.13
CA PHE A 549 8.12 19.44 -16.22
C PHE A 549 9.45 19.32 -15.46
N SER A 550 9.51 18.42 -14.49
CA SER A 550 10.71 18.08 -13.72
C SER A 550 11.15 16.66 -14.05
N LEU A 551 12.28 16.50 -14.73
CA LEU A 551 12.94 15.19 -14.86
C LEU A 551 13.79 14.97 -13.60
N ASP A 552 13.31 14.08 -12.72
CA ASP A 552 13.94 13.82 -11.41
C ASP A 552 14.98 12.70 -11.47
N SER A 553 14.99 11.90 -12.55
CA SER A 553 16.06 10.94 -12.85
C SER A 553 17.31 11.64 -13.35
N LYS A 554 18.45 11.08 -12.93
CA LYS A 554 19.74 11.37 -13.56
C LYS A 554 19.88 10.62 -14.89
N GLU A 555 20.91 10.95 -15.65
CA GLU A 555 21.31 10.18 -16.83
C GLU A 555 21.62 8.72 -16.42
N PRO A 556 21.14 7.73 -17.20
CA PRO A 556 21.40 6.33 -16.93
C PRO A 556 22.89 6.00 -16.78
N ALA A 557 23.25 5.31 -15.70
CA ALA A 557 24.63 5.00 -15.35
C ALA A 557 25.13 3.65 -15.91
N GLY A 558 24.34 2.96 -16.77
CA GLY A 558 24.65 1.63 -17.30
C GLY A 558 24.14 0.50 -16.40
N GLY A 559 24.54 -0.75 -16.69
CA GLY A 559 24.09 -1.93 -15.93
C GLY A 559 22.68 -2.42 -16.29
N TYR A 560 22.16 -2.00 -17.45
CA TYR A 560 20.80 -2.36 -17.89
C TYR A 560 20.62 -3.88 -18.06
N GLN A 561 21.55 -4.53 -18.76
CA GLN A 561 21.50 -5.98 -18.96
C GLN A 561 21.65 -6.76 -17.64
N GLU A 562 22.45 -6.26 -16.70
CA GLU A 562 22.56 -6.85 -15.36
C GLU A 562 21.26 -6.76 -14.58
N PHE A 563 20.55 -5.63 -14.70
CA PHE A 563 19.22 -5.46 -14.11
C PHE A 563 18.24 -6.49 -14.68
N LEU A 564 18.14 -6.63 -16.01
CA LEU A 564 17.27 -7.63 -16.63
C LEU A 564 17.61 -9.05 -16.13
N MET A 565 18.91 -9.39 -16.06
CA MET A 565 19.36 -10.70 -15.64
C MET A 565 19.14 -10.98 -14.14
N ASN A 566 18.89 -9.96 -13.33
CA ASN A 566 18.54 -10.10 -11.92
C ASN A 566 17.11 -10.57 -11.68
N GLU A 567 16.22 -10.44 -12.67
CA GLU A 567 14.82 -10.84 -12.60
C GLU A 567 14.54 -12.09 -13.45
N ALA A 568 13.90 -13.10 -12.87
CA ALA A 568 13.64 -14.34 -13.60
C ALA A 568 12.68 -14.14 -14.78
N ARG A 569 11.78 -13.14 -14.72
CA ARG A 569 10.88 -12.79 -15.83
C ARG A 569 11.62 -12.43 -17.13
N TYR A 570 12.88 -12.02 -17.06
CA TYR A 570 13.77 -11.83 -18.22
C TYR A 570 14.75 -13.00 -18.38
N ALA A 571 15.45 -13.34 -17.32
CA ALA A 571 16.50 -14.34 -17.37
C ALA A 571 16.02 -15.73 -17.81
N SER A 572 14.74 -16.06 -17.67
CA SER A 572 14.19 -17.33 -18.17
C SER A 572 14.20 -17.41 -19.70
N LEU A 573 14.06 -16.27 -20.39
CA LEU A 573 14.05 -16.20 -21.84
C LEU A 573 15.39 -16.64 -22.45
N THR A 574 16.52 -16.33 -21.78
CA THR A 574 17.86 -16.74 -22.26
C THR A 574 18.04 -18.24 -22.30
N ARG A 575 17.28 -19.00 -21.48
CA ARG A 575 17.32 -20.47 -21.46
C ARG A 575 16.36 -21.09 -22.47
N SER A 576 15.17 -20.47 -22.62
CA SER A 576 14.10 -21.01 -23.47
C SER A 576 14.24 -20.59 -24.93
N PHE A 577 14.70 -19.36 -25.20
CA PHE A 577 14.82 -18.78 -26.54
C PHE A 577 16.05 -17.84 -26.58
N PRO A 578 17.28 -18.36 -26.57
CA PRO A 578 18.50 -17.56 -26.38
C PRO A 578 18.72 -16.50 -27.46
N GLU A 579 18.57 -16.81 -28.74
CA GLU A 579 18.73 -15.85 -29.84
C GLU A 579 17.71 -14.70 -29.74
N ARG A 580 16.46 -15.06 -29.44
CA ARG A 580 15.39 -14.08 -29.26
C ARG A 580 15.60 -13.21 -28.00
N ALA A 581 16.17 -13.76 -26.96
CA ALA A 581 16.51 -13.01 -25.75
C ALA A 581 17.57 -11.94 -26.05
N GLU A 582 18.61 -12.29 -26.80
CA GLU A 582 19.66 -11.34 -27.20
C GLU A 582 19.08 -10.16 -28.01
N GLU A 583 18.22 -10.46 -29.00
CA GLU A 583 17.56 -9.44 -29.83
C GLU A 583 16.67 -8.52 -28.99
N LEU A 584 15.72 -9.12 -28.22
CA LEU A 584 14.73 -8.36 -27.45
C LEU A 584 15.35 -7.55 -26.30
N PHE A 585 16.39 -8.05 -25.66
CA PHE A 585 17.04 -7.31 -24.56
C PHE A 585 17.87 -6.15 -25.06
N LYS A 586 18.50 -6.28 -26.23
CA LYS A 586 19.18 -5.17 -26.89
C LYS A 586 18.18 -4.09 -27.33
N GLU A 587 17.04 -4.51 -27.90
CA GLU A 587 15.98 -3.57 -28.28
C GLU A 587 15.34 -2.90 -27.05
N ASN A 588 15.18 -3.63 -25.93
CA ASN A 588 14.65 -3.09 -24.68
C ASN A 588 15.56 -2.00 -24.10
N GLU A 589 16.87 -2.24 -24.06
CA GLU A 589 17.87 -1.25 -23.62
C GLU A 589 17.87 -0.01 -24.52
N GLN A 590 17.86 -0.20 -25.83
CA GLN A 590 17.79 0.92 -26.76
C GLN A 590 16.50 1.74 -26.57
N ALA A 591 15.36 1.08 -26.42
CA ALA A 591 14.09 1.74 -26.17
C ALA A 591 14.07 2.53 -24.85
N ALA A 592 14.78 2.04 -23.83
CA ALA A 592 14.95 2.77 -22.56
C ALA A 592 15.80 4.04 -22.72
N MET A 593 16.90 3.96 -23.47
CA MET A 593 17.73 5.13 -23.77
C MET A 593 16.97 6.15 -24.63
N ASP A 594 16.25 5.70 -25.64
CA ASP A 594 15.41 6.56 -26.49
C ASP A 594 14.33 7.27 -25.64
N ARG A 595 13.71 6.57 -24.70
CA ARG A 595 12.73 7.16 -23.78
C ARG A 595 13.35 8.23 -22.90
N TYR A 596 14.54 8.02 -22.35
CA TYR A 596 15.22 9.04 -21.56
C TYR A 596 15.50 10.31 -22.40
N GLN A 597 16.00 10.15 -23.64
CA GLN A 597 16.21 11.26 -24.55
C GLN A 597 14.90 11.97 -24.92
N HIS A 598 13.81 11.21 -25.04
CA HIS A 598 12.48 11.78 -25.29
C HIS A 598 12.01 12.63 -24.10
N LEU A 599 12.19 12.16 -22.87
CA LEU A 599 11.85 12.92 -21.65
C LEU A 599 12.65 14.22 -21.53
N LEU A 600 13.91 14.25 -21.96
CA LEU A 600 14.69 15.49 -22.05
C LEU A 600 14.07 16.49 -23.04
N LYS A 601 13.58 16.02 -24.18
CA LYS A 601 12.88 16.87 -25.17
C LYS A 601 11.55 17.38 -24.61
N LEU A 602 10.76 16.52 -23.95
CA LEU A 602 9.50 16.92 -23.29
C LEU A 602 9.76 17.99 -22.22
N LYS A 603 10.83 17.85 -21.43
CA LYS A 603 11.23 18.88 -20.46
C LYS A 603 11.45 20.24 -21.14
N THR A 604 12.09 20.28 -22.30
CA THR A 604 12.26 21.53 -23.06
C THR A 604 10.91 22.04 -23.54
N VAL A 605 10.11 21.19 -24.20
CA VAL A 605 8.80 21.59 -24.76
C VAL A 605 7.86 22.15 -23.69
N TYR A 606 7.67 21.45 -22.57
CA TYR A 606 6.73 21.88 -21.53
C TYR A 606 7.23 23.06 -20.69
N ASN A 607 8.54 23.30 -20.65
CA ASN A 607 9.11 24.39 -19.88
C ASN A 607 9.33 25.67 -20.71
N GLU A 608 9.39 25.57 -22.03
CA GLU A 608 9.48 26.73 -22.93
C GLU A 608 8.09 27.24 -23.37
N ALA A 609 7.04 26.40 -23.21
CA ALA A 609 5.64 26.77 -23.43
C ALA A 609 5.02 27.37 -22.15
#